data_fe7b34a5f4348f4429bde2b66b8e8cba
#
_entry.id   fe7b34a5f4348f4429bde2b66b8e8cba
#
_cell.length_a   1.000
_cell.length_b   1.000
_cell.length_c   1.000
_cell.angle_alpha   90.00
_cell.angle_beta   90.00
_cell.angle_gamma   90.00
#
_symmetry.space_group_name_H-M   'P 1'
#
loop_
_entity.id
_entity.type
_entity.pdbx_description
1 polymer ?
#
loop_
_entity_poly.entity_id
_entity_poly.type
_entity_poly.pdbx_seq_one_letter_code
_entity_poly.pdbx_strand_id
1 'polypeptide(L)'
;MSNVKAPATEPHLLTSTAHATLIDGFVNNVRRRGDDVALEDLDGPDRVVWREYGQRVAGLAAGMSALGVEHGDTVAMMMTNRVEFHLLDTAALMLGAIPFSVYNTSSPEQIAQMSSNAGQRVMFCEEQFTDVIERADIPALEHLIVMDRDGALRDLEQQGIAAVGEPIDLEEHARRIDPDDVATLIYTSGTTGPPKGVELTHENVIADWRSMVSRLPMRENGRVLSYLPAAHLADRFCAQYASHLFGFTVTCVPDASRLVEALVAVRPTTFSSTPRVWEKFHTALSVQARDDALKRRALDPAEDSDEVAATRTAMLAQLGLDDLDWATSGSAPIAPPILQAFTALGLPISEIWGSTEIGCVGTANPLNDMRFGTVGPPLPGVEAKLADDGELLIRGANVMRGYRHEPEKTAETLDADGWLYTGDIAEIDEDGYVRIIDRKKELIITSSGKNLSPANIERALTSAGPLIGQACVIGNARPYITALVVLDPVGAAGLDPSDPSVRKQVAREVDTANSSLARPEQVKRFALLDQEWLPDGDELTPTMKLKRRAIGEKYASVIDGLYASGS
;
A
#
# COMPACT_ATOMS: atom_id res chain seq x y z
N MET A 1 -21.24 -5.91 26.01
CA MET A 1 -20.08 -6.83 25.86
C MET A 1 -20.57 -7.97 24.98
N SER A 2 -20.66 -7.75 23.67
CA SER A 2 -21.13 -8.73 22.71
C SER A 2 -19.96 -9.54 22.18
N ASN A 3 -20.11 -10.86 22.20
CA ASN A 3 -19.17 -11.84 21.69
C ASN A 3 -18.89 -11.61 20.19
N VAL A 4 -17.83 -10.89 19.88
CA VAL A 4 -17.12 -11.13 18.63
C VAL A 4 -16.58 -12.55 18.75
N LYS A 5 -17.17 -13.49 18.02
CA LYS A 5 -16.60 -14.82 17.90
C LYS A 5 -15.20 -14.65 17.31
N ALA A 6 -14.19 -14.68 18.16
CA ALA A 6 -12.84 -15.01 17.71
C ALA A 6 -12.95 -16.32 16.92
N PRO A 7 -12.31 -16.46 15.75
CA PRO A 7 -12.25 -17.75 15.09
C PRO A 7 -11.72 -18.76 16.10
N ALA A 8 -12.48 -19.82 16.32
CA ALA A 8 -12.16 -20.89 17.26
C ALA A 8 -11.07 -21.78 16.64
N THR A 9 -9.85 -21.27 16.59
CA THR A 9 -8.65 -22.08 16.40
C THR A 9 -7.61 -21.51 17.34
N GLU A 10 -7.08 -22.37 18.22
CA GLU A 10 -5.82 -22.07 18.89
C GLU A 10 -4.84 -21.56 17.84
N PRO A 11 -3.99 -20.57 18.15
CA PRO A 11 -2.99 -20.12 17.22
C PRO A 11 -2.01 -21.29 17.01
N HIS A 12 -2.34 -22.18 16.07
CA HIS A 12 -1.32 -22.97 15.43
C HIS A 12 -0.41 -21.92 14.78
N LEU A 13 0.77 -21.71 15.33
CA LEU A 13 1.86 -21.02 14.66
C LEU A 13 1.86 -21.58 13.23
N LEU A 14 1.45 -20.74 12.26
CA LEU A 14 1.30 -21.18 10.90
C LEU A 14 2.63 -21.78 10.48
N THR A 15 2.65 -23.07 10.14
CA THR A 15 3.87 -23.77 9.70
C THR A 15 4.48 -23.08 8.48
N SER A 16 3.69 -22.29 7.77
CA SER A 16 4.05 -21.42 6.66
C SER A 16 5.03 -20.27 6.98
N THR A 17 5.16 -19.85 8.24
CA THR A 17 6.20 -18.86 8.62
C THR A 17 7.53 -19.50 9.03
N ALA A 18 7.63 -20.83 9.00
CA ALA A 18 8.87 -21.57 9.27
C ALA A 18 9.79 -21.68 8.04
N HIS A 19 9.36 -21.18 6.87
CA HIS A 19 10.19 -21.14 5.67
C HIS A 19 11.37 -20.20 5.86
N ALA A 20 12.53 -20.57 5.34
CA ALA A 20 13.73 -19.75 5.40
C ALA A 20 13.69 -18.64 4.33
N THR A 21 13.12 -18.92 3.18
CA THR A 21 12.99 -17.98 2.06
C THR A 21 11.58 -17.97 1.48
N LEU A 22 11.22 -16.93 0.74
CA LEU A 22 9.95 -16.86 0.00
C LEU A 22 9.84 -18.01 -1.00
N ILE A 23 10.96 -18.42 -1.58
CA ILE A 23 11.02 -19.49 -2.57
C ILE A 23 10.85 -20.86 -1.93
N ASP A 24 11.31 -21.09 -0.71
CA ASP A 24 10.98 -22.30 0.05
C ASP A 24 9.47 -22.45 0.23
N GLY A 25 8.79 -21.36 0.57
CA GLY A 25 7.34 -21.33 0.70
C GLY A 25 6.64 -21.64 -0.62
N PHE A 26 7.08 -21.01 -1.71
CA PHE A 26 6.57 -21.28 -3.05
C PHE A 26 6.71 -22.75 -3.45
N VAL A 27 7.92 -23.31 -3.35
CA VAL A 27 8.20 -24.73 -3.71
C VAL A 27 7.36 -25.69 -2.85
N ASN A 28 7.21 -25.38 -1.55
CA ASN A 28 6.36 -26.18 -0.68
C ASN A 28 4.89 -26.16 -1.14
N ASN A 29 4.35 -25.02 -1.59
CA ASN A 29 2.99 -24.93 -2.11
C ASN A 29 2.83 -25.67 -3.44
N VAL A 30 3.77 -25.53 -4.36
CA VAL A 30 3.79 -26.33 -5.62
C VAL A 30 3.70 -27.83 -5.33
N ARG A 31 4.46 -28.31 -4.34
CA ARG A 31 4.47 -29.73 -3.95
C ARG A 31 3.18 -30.18 -3.27
N ARG A 32 2.64 -29.38 -2.34
CA ARG A 32 1.50 -29.77 -1.49
C ARG A 32 0.14 -29.53 -2.11
N ARG A 33 0.03 -28.54 -3.03
CA ARG A 33 -1.23 -27.97 -3.51
C ARG A 33 -1.37 -28.04 -5.03
N GLY A 34 -0.62 -28.88 -5.70
CA GLY A 34 -0.47 -28.90 -7.15
C GLY A 34 -1.72 -28.63 -7.97
N ASP A 35 -2.90 -29.08 -7.55
CA ASP A 35 -4.17 -28.92 -8.27
C ASP A 35 -5.02 -27.72 -7.80
N ASP A 36 -4.61 -27.03 -6.71
CA ASP A 36 -5.29 -25.83 -6.24
C ASP A 36 -4.91 -24.63 -7.12
N VAL A 37 -5.84 -23.68 -7.27
CA VAL A 37 -5.59 -22.44 -8.02
C VAL A 37 -4.63 -21.55 -7.24
N ALA A 38 -3.58 -21.11 -7.92
CA ALA A 38 -2.59 -20.17 -7.39
C ALA A 38 -2.83 -18.74 -7.90
N LEU A 39 -3.03 -18.61 -9.22
CA LEU A 39 -3.19 -17.31 -9.88
C LEU A 39 -4.40 -17.36 -10.81
N GLU A 40 -5.12 -16.26 -10.91
CA GLU A 40 -6.20 -16.06 -11.87
C GLU A 40 -6.37 -14.59 -12.21
N ASP A 41 -6.85 -14.28 -13.41
CA ASP A 41 -7.31 -12.95 -13.78
C ASP A 41 -8.80 -12.80 -13.49
N LEU A 42 -9.24 -11.61 -13.09
CA LEU A 42 -10.64 -11.34 -12.75
C LEU A 42 -11.62 -11.71 -13.88
N ASP A 43 -11.25 -11.46 -15.13
CA ASP A 43 -12.10 -11.72 -16.32
C ASP A 43 -11.46 -12.67 -17.31
N GLY A 44 -10.20 -13.04 -17.09
CA GLY A 44 -9.43 -13.84 -18.04
C GLY A 44 -9.78 -15.31 -18.02
N PRO A 45 -9.47 -16.03 -19.10
CA PRO A 45 -9.49 -17.49 -19.11
C PRO A 45 -8.34 -18.07 -18.28
N ASP A 46 -7.36 -17.24 -17.91
CA ASP A 46 -6.12 -17.69 -17.28
C ASP A 46 -6.37 -18.00 -15.80
N ARG A 47 -6.32 -19.32 -15.55
CA ARG A 47 -6.43 -19.89 -14.22
C ARG A 47 -5.31 -20.89 -14.05
N VAL A 48 -4.27 -20.46 -13.31
CA VAL A 48 -3.03 -21.21 -13.14
C VAL A 48 -3.06 -21.95 -11.81
N VAL A 49 -2.95 -23.28 -11.85
CA VAL A 49 -2.81 -24.11 -10.64
C VAL A 49 -1.35 -24.14 -10.17
N TRP A 50 -1.10 -24.46 -8.89
CA TRP A 50 0.25 -24.45 -8.31
C TRP A 50 1.26 -25.31 -9.09
N ARG A 51 0.86 -26.47 -9.60
CA ARG A 51 1.72 -27.33 -10.42
C ARG A 51 2.15 -26.62 -11.71
N GLU A 52 1.20 -26.00 -12.40
CA GLU A 52 1.47 -25.24 -13.62
C GLU A 52 2.32 -24.00 -13.32
N TYR A 53 2.03 -23.29 -12.21
CA TYR A 53 2.83 -22.16 -11.76
C TYR A 53 4.30 -22.58 -11.59
N GLY A 54 4.56 -23.70 -10.89
CA GLY A 54 5.91 -24.23 -10.74
C GLY A 54 6.58 -24.56 -12.07
N GLN A 55 5.85 -25.19 -13.00
CA GLN A 55 6.39 -25.54 -14.33
C GLN A 55 6.75 -24.31 -15.15
N ARG A 56 5.88 -23.31 -15.17
CA ARG A 56 6.11 -22.05 -15.88
C ARG A 56 7.27 -21.25 -15.27
N VAL A 57 7.33 -21.17 -13.95
CA VAL A 57 8.44 -20.54 -13.23
C VAL A 57 9.77 -21.22 -13.59
N ALA A 58 9.83 -22.55 -13.61
CA ALA A 58 11.04 -23.28 -14.00
C ALA A 58 11.47 -22.97 -15.44
N GLY A 59 10.53 -22.88 -16.37
CA GLY A 59 10.80 -22.51 -17.76
C GLY A 59 11.25 -21.06 -17.93
N LEU A 60 10.55 -20.13 -17.28
CA LEU A 60 10.88 -18.69 -17.32
C LEU A 60 12.23 -18.41 -16.66
N ALA A 61 12.54 -19.05 -15.55
CA ALA A 61 13.84 -18.93 -14.89
C ALA A 61 14.98 -19.46 -15.80
N ALA A 62 14.77 -20.58 -16.49
CA ALA A 62 15.70 -21.04 -17.53
C ALA A 62 15.85 -20.01 -18.65
N GLY A 63 14.73 -19.39 -19.09
CA GLY A 63 14.73 -18.31 -20.08
C GLY A 63 15.54 -17.10 -19.64
N MET A 64 15.33 -16.63 -18.42
CA MET A 64 16.09 -15.51 -17.85
C MET A 64 17.58 -15.86 -17.71
N SER A 65 17.91 -17.09 -17.28
CA SER A 65 19.30 -17.56 -17.22
C SER A 65 19.95 -17.60 -18.61
N ALA A 66 19.22 -17.98 -19.67
CA ALA A 66 19.71 -17.95 -21.05
C ALA A 66 19.95 -16.51 -21.55
N LEU A 67 19.25 -15.51 -21.01
CA LEU A 67 19.52 -14.08 -21.23
C LEU A 67 20.69 -13.54 -20.36
N GLY A 68 21.34 -14.41 -19.59
CA GLY A 68 22.47 -14.04 -18.75
C GLY A 68 22.11 -13.46 -17.39
N VAL A 69 20.87 -13.68 -16.91
CA VAL A 69 20.49 -13.32 -15.54
C VAL A 69 21.12 -14.30 -14.56
N GLU A 70 21.87 -13.80 -13.62
CA GLU A 70 22.56 -14.55 -12.58
C GLU A 70 22.05 -14.16 -11.19
N HIS A 71 22.48 -14.90 -10.16
CA HIS A 71 22.19 -14.59 -8.77
C HIS A 71 22.70 -13.19 -8.39
N GLY A 72 21.82 -12.38 -7.77
CA GLY A 72 22.12 -11.00 -7.38
C GLY A 72 21.89 -9.95 -8.48
N ASP A 73 21.65 -10.36 -9.74
CA ASP A 73 21.27 -9.45 -10.81
C ASP A 73 19.87 -8.87 -10.57
N THR A 74 19.65 -7.65 -11.02
CA THR A 74 18.32 -7.03 -10.97
C THR A 74 17.54 -7.30 -12.25
N VAL A 75 16.22 -7.51 -12.10
CA VAL A 75 15.27 -7.69 -13.21
C VAL A 75 14.14 -6.67 -13.05
N ALA A 76 13.94 -5.82 -14.06
CA ALA A 76 12.91 -4.79 -14.04
C ALA A 76 11.59 -5.28 -14.64
N MET A 77 10.48 -4.76 -14.11
CA MET A 77 9.14 -4.98 -14.65
C MET A 77 8.36 -3.67 -14.69
N MET A 78 7.68 -3.40 -15.83
CA MET A 78 6.74 -2.30 -15.96
C MET A 78 5.42 -2.85 -16.52
N MET A 79 4.52 -3.21 -15.61
CA MET A 79 3.33 -4.01 -15.91
C MET A 79 2.16 -3.62 -15.01
N THR A 80 0.96 -3.90 -15.47
CA THR A 80 -0.25 -3.90 -14.65
C THR A 80 -0.32 -5.16 -13.77
N ASN A 81 -1.30 -5.23 -12.86
CA ASN A 81 -1.52 -6.43 -12.04
C ASN A 81 -2.11 -7.55 -12.89
N ARG A 82 -1.31 -8.56 -13.20
CA ARG A 82 -1.67 -9.66 -14.11
C ARG A 82 -0.88 -10.93 -13.77
N VAL A 83 -1.37 -12.07 -14.22
CA VAL A 83 -0.77 -13.38 -13.93
C VAL A 83 0.71 -13.44 -14.31
N GLU A 84 1.08 -12.87 -15.45
CA GLU A 84 2.46 -12.91 -15.94
C GLU A 84 3.43 -12.14 -15.05
N PHE A 85 2.96 -11.08 -14.37
CA PHE A 85 3.77 -10.38 -13.38
C PHE A 85 4.23 -11.35 -12.28
N HIS A 86 3.31 -12.10 -11.71
CA HIS A 86 3.59 -13.06 -10.64
C HIS A 86 4.52 -14.18 -11.11
N LEU A 87 4.34 -14.66 -12.34
CA LEU A 87 5.20 -15.67 -12.96
C LEU A 87 6.64 -15.17 -13.10
N LEU A 88 6.83 -13.98 -13.66
CA LEU A 88 8.15 -13.39 -13.93
C LEU A 88 8.88 -13.01 -12.65
N ASP A 89 8.17 -12.42 -11.69
CA ASP A 89 8.72 -12.06 -10.37
C ASP A 89 9.24 -13.30 -9.64
N THR A 90 8.42 -14.38 -9.59
CA THR A 90 8.81 -15.63 -8.96
C THR A 90 9.96 -16.32 -9.71
N ALA A 91 10.00 -16.22 -11.04
CA ALA A 91 11.09 -16.80 -11.84
C ALA A 91 12.43 -16.08 -11.58
N ALA A 92 12.42 -14.76 -11.41
CA ALA A 92 13.59 -13.99 -11.01
C ALA A 92 14.06 -14.40 -9.61
N LEU A 93 13.14 -14.46 -8.63
CA LEU A 93 13.44 -14.94 -7.27
C LEU A 93 14.01 -16.37 -7.25
N MET A 94 13.53 -17.25 -8.12
CA MET A 94 14.02 -18.65 -8.23
C MET A 94 15.50 -18.72 -8.66
N LEU A 95 15.98 -17.73 -9.38
CA LEU A 95 17.40 -17.58 -9.74
C LEU A 95 18.24 -16.89 -8.65
N GLY A 96 17.63 -16.40 -7.58
CA GLY A 96 18.27 -15.49 -6.63
C GLY A 96 18.52 -14.10 -7.21
N ALA A 97 17.86 -13.77 -8.32
CA ALA A 97 17.85 -12.43 -8.88
C ALA A 97 16.88 -11.52 -8.12
N ILE A 98 17.04 -10.22 -8.27
CA ILE A 98 16.33 -9.19 -7.52
C ILE A 98 15.28 -8.52 -8.41
N PRO A 99 14.01 -8.98 -8.38
CA PRO A 99 12.96 -8.34 -9.14
C PRO A 99 12.57 -6.99 -8.54
N PHE A 100 12.31 -6.01 -9.42
CA PHE A 100 11.73 -4.74 -9.04
C PHE A 100 10.74 -4.23 -10.08
N SER A 101 9.80 -3.41 -9.65
CA SER A 101 8.81 -2.84 -10.55
C SER A 101 8.97 -1.34 -10.68
N VAL A 102 8.70 -0.85 -11.88
CA VAL A 102 8.61 0.56 -12.21
C VAL A 102 7.13 0.97 -12.16
N TYR A 103 6.82 2.13 -11.56
CA TYR A 103 5.45 2.64 -11.59
C TYR A 103 5.01 2.94 -13.01
N ASN A 104 3.79 2.53 -13.37
CA ASN A 104 3.20 2.72 -14.69
C ASN A 104 3.03 4.21 -15.09
N THR A 105 3.14 5.10 -14.12
CA THR A 105 3.07 6.56 -14.29
C THR A 105 4.45 7.24 -14.26
N SER A 106 5.54 6.47 -14.25
CA SER A 106 6.90 7.03 -14.20
C SER A 106 7.26 7.74 -15.49
N SER A 107 7.90 8.90 -15.37
CA SER A 107 8.45 9.60 -16.54
C SER A 107 9.72 8.90 -17.07
N PRO A 108 10.13 9.16 -18.32
CA PRO A 108 11.39 8.63 -18.85
C PRO A 108 12.60 8.93 -17.96
N GLU A 109 12.67 10.13 -17.39
CA GLU A 109 13.76 10.55 -16.50
C GLU A 109 13.77 9.74 -15.19
N GLN A 110 12.58 9.45 -14.63
CA GLN A 110 12.46 8.61 -13.43
C GLN A 110 12.87 7.17 -13.72
N ILE A 111 12.46 6.62 -14.87
CA ILE A 111 12.87 5.29 -15.33
C ILE A 111 14.39 5.22 -15.47
N ALA A 112 14.99 6.21 -16.16
CA ALA A 112 16.44 6.28 -16.34
C ALA A 112 17.20 6.35 -14.99
N GLN A 113 16.71 7.14 -14.03
CA GLN A 113 17.31 7.25 -12.70
C GLN A 113 17.25 5.94 -11.93
N MET A 114 16.08 5.28 -11.89
CA MET A 114 15.92 3.98 -11.25
C MET A 114 16.82 2.92 -11.90
N SER A 115 16.83 2.88 -13.24
CA SER A 115 17.62 1.94 -14.01
C SER A 115 19.13 2.15 -13.83
N SER A 116 19.58 3.40 -13.73
CA SER A 116 20.98 3.72 -13.44
C SER A 116 21.43 3.22 -12.05
N ASN A 117 20.54 3.27 -11.06
CA ASN A 117 20.80 2.75 -9.72
C ASN A 117 20.68 1.21 -9.66
N ALA A 118 19.67 0.63 -10.31
CA ALA A 118 19.44 -0.80 -10.32
C ALA A 118 20.48 -1.56 -11.15
N GLY A 119 20.86 -1.03 -12.32
CA GLY A 119 21.83 -1.64 -13.23
C GLY A 119 21.29 -2.87 -13.97
N GLN A 120 19.97 -3.00 -14.13
CA GLN A 120 19.37 -4.15 -14.79
C GLN A 120 19.72 -4.22 -16.28
N ARG A 121 19.97 -5.45 -16.77
CA ARG A 121 20.20 -5.76 -18.18
C ARG A 121 18.93 -6.29 -18.86
N VAL A 122 17.99 -6.79 -18.08
CA VAL A 122 16.73 -7.39 -18.55
C VAL A 122 15.54 -6.62 -17.97
N MET A 123 14.59 -6.30 -18.83
CA MET A 123 13.33 -5.65 -18.45
C MET A 123 12.15 -6.28 -19.17
N PHE A 124 11.10 -6.55 -18.44
CA PHE A 124 9.81 -7.01 -18.96
C PHE A 124 8.80 -5.87 -18.91
N CYS A 125 8.02 -5.70 -19.97
CA CYS A 125 6.98 -4.69 -20.01
C CYS A 125 5.78 -5.13 -20.85
N GLU A 126 4.67 -4.41 -20.71
CA GLU A 126 3.56 -4.46 -21.65
C GLU A 126 3.82 -3.49 -22.82
N GLU A 127 3.22 -3.78 -23.99
CA GLU A 127 3.35 -2.97 -25.20
C GLU A 127 3.03 -1.49 -24.95
N GLN A 128 2.02 -1.22 -24.12
CA GLN A 128 1.61 0.15 -23.79
C GLN A 128 2.70 1.01 -23.10
N PHE A 129 3.76 0.39 -22.56
CA PHE A 129 4.84 1.09 -21.86
C PHE A 129 6.14 1.18 -22.69
N THR A 130 6.19 0.57 -23.87
CA THR A 130 7.41 0.55 -24.69
C THR A 130 7.89 1.95 -25.04
N ASP A 131 6.99 2.85 -25.48
CA ASP A 131 7.34 4.21 -25.88
C ASP A 131 7.98 5.04 -24.75
N VAL A 132 7.52 4.88 -23.50
CA VAL A 132 8.10 5.61 -22.37
C VAL A 132 9.43 5.01 -21.95
N ILE A 133 9.59 3.69 -22.07
CA ILE A 133 10.86 2.99 -21.77
C ILE A 133 11.91 3.33 -22.83
N GLU A 134 11.56 3.33 -24.11
CA GLU A 134 12.48 3.68 -25.20
C GLU A 134 12.98 5.13 -25.12
N ARG A 135 12.15 6.04 -24.58
CA ARG A 135 12.55 7.42 -24.32
C ARG A 135 13.43 7.58 -23.09
N ALA A 136 13.41 6.60 -22.19
CA ALA A 136 14.29 6.56 -21.03
C ALA A 136 15.67 6.07 -21.48
N ASP A 137 16.70 6.87 -21.41
CA ASP A 137 18.06 6.46 -21.71
C ASP A 137 18.55 5.44 -20.67
N ILE A 138 18.57 4.14 -21.05
CA ILE A 138 18.95 3.00 -20.18
C ILE A 138 20.14 2.27 -20.83
N PRO A 139 21.36 2.77 -20.69
CA PRO A 139 22.53 2.20 -21.40
C PRO A 139 22.85 0.75 -21.01
N ALA A 140 22.47 0.32 -19.82
CA ALA A 140 22.72 -1.05 -19.33
C ALA A 140 21.71 -2.08 -19.86
N LEU A 141 20.58 -1.65 -20.42
CA LEU A 141 19.51 -2.54 -20.87
C LEU A 141 19.93 -3.28 -22.16
N GLU A 142 20.04 -4.60 -22.07
CA GLU A 142 20.38 -5.48 -23.20
C GLU A 142 19.12 -6.14 -23.79
N HIS A 143 18.13 -6.43 -22.96
CA HIS A 143 16.92 -7.16 -23.34
C HIS A 143 15.67 -6.47 -22.81
N LEU A 144 14.85 -5.93 -23.73
CA LEU A 144 13.49 -5.47 -23.45
C LEU A 144 12.51 -6.50 -24.01
N ILE A 145 11.80 -7.21 -23.13
CA ILE A 145 10.83 -8.24 -23.50
C ILE A 145 9.42 -7.68 -23.33
N VAL A 146 8.71 -7.53 -24.46
CA VAL A 146 7.33 -7.10 -24.49
C VAL A 146 6.44 -8.34 -24.36
N MET A 147 5.91 -8.55 -23.18
CA MET A 147 5.37 -9.84 -22.75
C MET A 147 3.95 -10.13 -23.25
N ASP A 148 3.17 -9.11 -23.67
CA ASP A 148 1.83 -9.26 -24.25
C ASP A 148 1.84 -9.40 -25.77
N ARG A 149 3.02 -9.50 -26.39
CA ARG A 149 3.14 -10.01 -27.76
C ARG A 149 2.90 -11.50 -27.81
N ASP A 150 2.10 -11.93 -28.78
CA ASP A 150 1.71 -13.33 -28.94
C ASP A 150 2.91 -14.30 -28.82
N GLY A 151 2.87 -15.16 -27.80
CA GLY A 151 3.87 -16.20 -27.58
C GLY A 151 5.15 -15.76 -26.86
N ALA A 152 5.36 -14.47 -26.57
CA ALA A 152 6.64 -13.98 -26.03
C ALA A 152 7.13 -14.73 -24.78
N LEU A 153 6.27 -14.97 -23.78
CA LEU A 153 6.67 -15.74 -22.60
C LEU A 153 6.88 -17.23 -22.91
N ARG A 154 6.06 -17.81 -23.78
CA ARG A 154 6.24 -19.20 -24.20
C ARG A 154 7.54 -19.39 -24.97
N ASP A 155 7.88 -18.44 -25.82
CA ASP A 155 9.14 -18.45 -26.57
C ASP A 155 10.34 -18.33 -25.63
N LEU A 156 10.26 -17.48 -24.61
CA LEU A 156 11.28 -17.36 -23.56
C LEU A 156 11.44 -18.68 -22.78
N GLU A 157 10.34 -19.31 -22.36
CA GLU A 157 10.34 -20.61 -21.68
C GLU A 157 11.01 -21.68 -22.56
N GLN A 158 10.64 -21.77 -23.85
CA GLN A 158 11.17 -22.77 -24.78
C GLN A 158 12.65 -22.54 -25.11
N GLN A 159 13.05 -21.29 -25.33
CA GLN A 159 14.45 -20.93 -25.59
C GLN A 159 15.33 -21.24 -24.37
N GLY A 160 14.83 -20.96 -23.17
CA GLY A 160 15.52 -21.27 -21.94
C GLY A 160 15.73 -22.77 -21.76
N ILE A 161 14.67 -23.56 -21.88
CA ILE A 161 14.75 -25.02 -21.79
C ILE A 161 15.70 -25.60 -22.86
N ALA A 162 15.66 -25.06 -24.09
CA ALA A 162 16.55 -25.51 -25.16
C ALA A 162 18.03 -25.15 -24.88
N ALA A 163 18.30 -24.03 -24.22
CA ALA A 163 19.65 -23.59 -23.89
C ALA A 163 20.29 -24.38 -22.73
N VAL A 164 19.50 -24.69 -21.69
CA VAL A 164 19.98 -25.43 -20.50
C VAL A 164 19.79 -26.93 -20.62
N GLY A 165 18.99 -27.43 -21.61
CA GLY A 165 18.74 -28.81 -21.87
C GLY A 165 17.55 -29.41 -21.09
N GLU A 166 17.16 -28.83 -19.98
CA GLU A 166 16.02 -29.22 -19.13
C GLU A 166 15.47 -28.02 -18.33
N PRO A 167 14.23 -28.08 -17.84
CA PRO A 167 13.71 -27.08 -16.90
C PRO A 167 14.53 -27.05 -15.61
N ILE A 168 14.59 -25.86 -14.98
CA ILE A 168 15.26 -25.69 -13.68
C ILE A 168 14.59 -26.57 -12.61
N ASP A 169 15.40 -27.31 -11.84
CA ASP A 169 14.92 -28.00 -10.64
C ASP A 169 14.63 -26.99 -9.53
N LEU A 170 13.34 -26.83 -9.22
CA LEU A 170 12.87 -25.84 -8.24
C LEU A 170 13.44 -26.09 -6.84
N GLU A 171 13.52 -27.37 -6.40
CA GLU A 171 14.02 -27.70 -5.06
C GLU A 171 15.54 -27.46 -4.94
N GLU A 172 16.29 -27.77 -6.00
CA GLU A 172 17.74 -27.55 -6.01
C GLU A 172 18.06 -26.05 -5.99
N HIS A 173 17.34 -25.25 -6.79
CA HIS A 173 17.54 -23.79 -6.84
C HIS A 173 17.11 -23.12 -5.53
N ALA A 174 15.97 -23.51 -4.95
CA ALA A 174 15.52 -22.96 -3.67
C ALA A 174 16.58 -23.12 -2.55
N ARG A 175 17.31 -24.26 -2.53
CA ARG A 175 18.38 -24.50 -1.52
C ARG A 175 19.60 -23.59 -1.68
N ARG A 176 19.75 -22.92 -2.82
CA ARG A 176 20.88 -21.99 -3.08
C ARG A 176 20.60 -20.57 -2.64
N ILE A 177 19.35 -20.26 -2.29
CA ILE A 177 18.92 -18.93 -1.90
C ILE A 177 19.08 -18.78 -0.38
N ASP A 178 19.83 -17.77 0.04
CA ASP A 178 20.05 -17.45 1.46
C ASP A 178 18.93 -16.52 1.97
N PRO A 179 18.47 -16.66 3.21
CA PRO A 179 17.55 -15.71 3.84
C PRO A 179 18.03 -14.24 3.78
N ASP A 180 19.35 -14.03 3.78
CA ASP A 180 19.95 -12.70 3.66
C ASP A 180 20.08 -12.20 2.22
N ASP A 181 19.76 -13.01 1.21
CA ASP A 181 19.69 -12.54 -0.17
C ASP A 181 18.58 -11.50 -0.33
N VAL A 182 18.84 -10.49 -1.17
CA VAL A 182 17.85 -9.44 -1.46
C VAL A 182 16.71 -10.04 -2.29
N ALA A 183 15.52 -10.09 -1.71
CA ALA A 183 14.33 -10.62 -2.37
C ALA A 183 13.68 -9.59 -3.30
N THR A 184 13.80 -8.31 -3.03
CA THR A 184 13.22 -7.27 -3.88
C THR A 184 13.88 -5.93 -3.66
N LEU A 185 13.80 -5.10 -4.70
CA LEU A 185 14.21 -3.71 -4.68
C LEU A 185 12.97 -2.84 -4.89
N ILE A 186 12.68 -1.96 -3.94
CA ILE A 186 11.52 -1.06 -4.01
C ILE A 186 11.99 0.38 -4.09
N TYR A 187 11.64 1.06 -5.17
CA TYR A 187 11.97 2.47 -5.33
C TYR A 187 10.95 3.36 -4.65
N THR A 188 11.43 4.13 -3.67
CA THR A 188 10.60 5.13 -2.98
C THR A 188 10.88 6.52 -3.54
N SER A 189 9.82 7.27 -3.85
CA SER A 189 9.96 8.67 -4.21
C SER A 189 10.21 9.48 -2.94
N GLY A 190 11.47 9.85 -2.69
CA GLY A 190 11.77 10.84 -1.67
C GLY A 190 11.08 12.18 -2.01
N THR A 191 10.66 12.94 -1.00
CA THR A 191 10.10 14.30 -1.18
C THR A 191 11.09 15.27 -1.83
N THR A 192 12.39 14.93 -1.84
CA THR A 192 13.48 15.73 -2.41
C THR A 192 14.59 14.83 -2.95
N GLY A 193 14.70 14.70 -4.26
CA GLY A 193 15.81 13.99 -4.90
C GLY A 193 15.39 12.77 -5.74
N PRO A 194 16.35 12.04 -6.34
CA PRO A 194 16.09 10.85 -7.12
C PRO A 194 15.49 9.74 -6.26
N PRO A 195 14.72 8.81 -6.86
CA PRO A 195 14.18 7.64 -6.15
C PRO A 195 15.29 6.82 -5.49
N LYS A 196 15.04 6.34 -4.26
CA LYS A 196 15.97 5.48 -3.51
C LYS A 196 15.52 4.04 -3.63
N GLY A 197 16.42 3.14 -3.96
CA GLY A 197 16.15 1.71 -4.02
C GLY A 197 16.32 1.06 -2.64
N VAL A 198 15.24 0.70 -1.98
CA VAL A 198 15.24 -0.02 -0.70
C VAL A 198 15.47 -1.49 -0.95
N GLU A 199 16.52 -2.07 -0.38
CA GLU A 199 16.81 -3.51 -0.44
C GLU A 199 16.14 -4.24 0.72
N LEU A 200 15.22 -5.15 0.39
CA LEU A 200 14.58 -6.05 1.35
C LEU A 200 15.03 -7.49 1.11
N THR A 201 15.52 -8.15 2.15
CA THR A 201 15.92 -9.55 2.10
C THR A 201 14.72 -10.48 2.27
N HIS A 202 14.89 -11.76 1.97
CA HIS A 202 13.87 -12.77 2.27
C HIS A 202 13.51 -12.77 3.75
N GLU A 203 14.52 -12.68 4.65
CA GLU A 203 14.26 -12.64 6.10
C GLU A 203 13.51 -11.38 6.52
N ASN A 204 13.80 -10.19 5.94
CA ASN A 204 13.04 -8.98 6.28
C ASN A 204 11.54 -9.16 6.02
N VAL A 205 11.18 -9.69 4.85
CA VAL A 205 9.78 -9.92 4.46
C VAL A 205 9.12 -11.00 5.33
N ILE A 206 9.82 -12.10 5.58
CA ILE A 206 9.28 -13.21 6.37
C ILE A 206 9.14 -12.83 7.84
N ALA A 207 10.09 -12.08 8.39
CA ALA A 207 10.00 -11.57 9.76
C ALA A 207 8.78 -10.66 9.94
N ASP A 208 8.50 -9.79 8.97
CA ASP A 208 7.30 -8.95 9.01
C ASP A 208 6.03 -9.80 8.95
N TRP A 209 5.92 -10.79 8.07
CA TRP A 209 4.79 -11.70 8.03
C TRP A 209 4.62 -12.52 9.32
N ARG A 210 5.71 -13.02 9.94
CA ARG A 210 5.65 -13.69 11.26
C ARG A 210 5.03 -12.78 12.32
N SER A 211 5.43 -11.52 12.31
CA SER A 211 4.93 -10.51 13.24
C SER A 211 3.47 -10.18 12.97
N MET A 212 3.09 -10.02 11.70
CA MET A 212 1.72 -9.74 11.27
C MET A 212 0.75 -10.86 11.66
N VAL A 213 1.06 -12.13 11.35
CA VAL A 213 0.14 -13.25 11.67
C VAL A 213 0.01 -13.50 13.17
N SER A 214 1.02 -13.11 13.97
CA SER A 214 0.93 -13.13 15.43
C SER A 214 -0.04 -12.08 15.96
N ARG A 215 -0.23 -10.95 15.25
CA ARG A 215 -1.12 -9.86 15.61
C ARG A 215 -2.50 -10.00 14.97
N LEU A 216 -2.54 -10.38 13.71
CA LEU A 216 -3.73 -10.53 12.87
C LEU A 216 -3.75 -11.97 12.31
N PRO A 217 -4.26 -12.95 13.07
CA PRO A 217 -4.33 -14.34 12.64
C PRO A 217 -5.21 -14.48 11.39
N MET A 218 -4.81 -15.35 10.47
CA MET A 218 -5.55 -15.63 9.24
C MET A 218 -5.50 -17.12 8.90
N ARG A 219 -6.42 -17.56 8.04
CA ARG A 219 -6.42 -18.94 7.51
C ARG A 219 -5.32 -19.12 6.46
N GLU A 220 -4.85 -20.35 6.29
CA GLU A 220 -4.12 -20.76 5.09
C GLU A 220 -5.10 -20.95 3.92
N ASN A 221 -4.60 -20.99 2.69
CA ASN A 221 -5.41 -21.16 1.47
C ASN A 221 -6.46 -20.07 1.27
N GLY A 222 -6.14 -18.87 1.70
CA GLY A 222 -7.00 -17.72 1.52
C GLY A 222 -7.08 -17.24 0.08
N ARG A 223 -7.85 -16.20 -0.13
CA ARG A 223 -8.01 -15.49 -1.39
C ARG A 223 -7.60 -14.04 -1.18
N VAL A 224 -6.87 -13.49 -2.14
CA VAL A 224 -6.43 -12.09 -2.09
C VAL A 224 -6.52 -11.45 -3.48
N LEU A 225 -6.69 -10.13 -3.50
CA LEU A 225 -6.65 -9.34 -4.73
C LEU A 225 -5.27 -8.71 -4.89
N SER A 226 -4.68 -8.83 -6.08
CA SER A 226 -3.55 -8.00 -6.52
C SER A 226 -4.12 -6.85 -7.33
N TYR A 227 -4.18 -5.64 -6.73
CA TYR A 227 -4.82 -4.46 -7.32
C TYR A 227 -4.09 -3.15 -7.02
N LEU A 228 -3.21 -3.15 -6.03
CA LEU A 228 -2.35 -2.01 -5.75
C LEU A 228 -1.20 -1.99 -6.76
N PRO A 229 -0.55 -0.84 -6.99
CA PRO A 229 0.60 -0.82 -7.89
C PRO A 229 1.68 -1.82 -7.47
N ALA A 230 2.09 -2.73 -8.37
CA ALA A 230 3.11 -3.74 -8.09
C ALA A 230 4.51 -3.13 -7.82
N ALA A 231 4.72 -1.85 -8.17
CA ALA A 231 5.89 -1.07 -7.79
C ALA A 231 5.87 -0.63 -6.32
N HIS A 232 4.72 -0.73 -5.65
CA HIS A 232 4.60 -0.48 -4.22
C HIS A 232 4.71 -1.80 -3.44
N LEU A 233 5.47 -1.79 -2.35
CA LEU A 233 5.68 -2.99 -1.53
C LEU A 233 4.36 -3.65 -1.07
N ALA A 234 3.31 -2.86 -0.81
CA ALA A 234 2.06 -3.38 -0.28
C ALA A 234 1.39 -4.45 -1.16
N ASP A 235 1.41 -4.32 -2.50
CA ASP A 235 0.86 -5.35 -3.38
C ASP A 235 1.69 -6.62 -3.33
N ARG A 236 3.02 -6.48 -3.45
CA ARG A 236 3.95 -7.61 -3.33
C ARG A 236 3.79 -8.33 -2.00
N PHE A 237 3.74 -7.57 -0.90
CA PHE A 237 3.57 -8.10 0.44
C PHE A 237 2.24 -8.84 0.59
N CYS A 238 1.11 -8.16 0.31
CA CYS A 238 -0.23 -8.71 0.56
C CYS A 238 -0.64 -9.80 -0.42
N ALA A 239 -0.21 -9.75 -1.70
CA ALA A 239 -0.60 -10.71 -2.72
C ALA A 239 0.52 -11.72 -3.01
N GLN A 240 1.64 -11.28 -3.57
CA GLN A 240 2.72 -12.16 -4.04
C GLN A 240 3.34 -12.98 -2.89
N TYR A 241 3.84 -12.29 -1.85
CA TYR A 241 4.57 -12.96 -0.77
C TYR A 241 3.63 -13.72 0.16
N ALA A 242 2.40 -13.21 0.38
CA ALA A 242 1.37 -13.97 1.08
C ALA A 242 1.00 -15.27 0.34
N SER A 243 0.90 -15.24 -0.98
CA SER A 243 0.68 -16.43 -1.80
C SER A 243 1.82 -17.44 -1.63
N HIS A 244 3.08 -17.00 -1.72
CA HIS A 244 4.24 -17.87 -1.53
C HIS A 244 4.27 -18.53 -0.15
N LEU A 245 3.98 -17.77 0.90
CA LEU A 245 4.07 -18.27 2.28
C LEU A 245 2.84 -19.09 2.70
N PHE A 246 1.62 -18.63 2.35
CA PHE A 246 0.38 -19.16 2.90
C PHE A 246 -0.49 -19.92 1.87
N GLY A 247 -0.04 -20.01 0.62
CA GLY A 247 -0.74 -20.71 -0.46
C GLY A 247 -2.03 -20.01 -0.88
N PHE A 248 -2.09 -18.69 -0.82
CA PHE A 248 -3.25 -17.91 -1.24
C PHE A 248 -3.45 -17.99 -2.75
N THR A 249 -4.73 -18.04 -3.16
CA THR A 249 -5.11 -17.74 -4.53
C THR A 249 -5.07 -16.22 -4.74
N VAL A 250 -4.30 -15.78 -5.71
CA VAL A 250 -4.21 -14.36 -6.11
C VAL A 250 -5.10 -14.14 -7.31
N THR A 251 -6.07 -13.23 -7.20
CA THR A 251 -6.84 -12.74 -8.34
C THR A 251 -6.30 -11.38 -8.76
N CYS A 252 -5.83 -11.29 -9.99
CA CYS A 252 -5.25 -10.08 -10.57
C CYS A 252 -6.35 -9.11 -11.04
N VAL A 253 -6.22 -7.84 -10.67
CA VAL A 253 -7.15 -6.77 -11.02
C VAL A 253 -6.35 -5.64 -11.67
N PRO A 254 -6.20 -5.65 -13.01
CA PRO A 254 -5.35 -4.68 -13.71
C PRO A 254 -5.89 -3.25 -13.66
N ASP A 255 -7.19 -3.08 -13.49
CA ASP A 255 -7.88 -1.79 -13.37
C ASP A 255 -8.47 -1.65 -11.97
N ALA A 256 -7.85 -0.82 -11.12
CA ALA A 256 -8.29 -0.55 -9.75
C ALA A 256 -9.70 0.10 -9.67
N SER A 257 -10.23 0.67 -10.76
CA SER A 257 -11.60 1.18 -10.80
C SER A 257 -12.64 0.06 -10.63
N ARG A 258 -12.27 -1.18 -10.94
CA ARG A 258 -13.09 -2.39 -10.81
C ARG A 258 -12.98 -3.09 -9.45
N LEU A 259 -12.33 -2.46 -8.47
CA LEU A 259 -12.08 -3.07 -7.16
C LEU A 259 -13.36 -3.60 -6.49
N VAL A 260 -14.48 -2.87 -6.52
CA VAL A 260 -15.73 -3.31 -5.90
C VAL A 260 -16.28 -4.57 -6.57
N GLU A 261 -16.22 -4.62 -7.89
CA GLU A 261 -16.62 -5.81 -8.67
C GLU A 261 -15.74 -7.02 -8.31
N ALA A 262 -14.43 -6.82 -8.23
CA ALA A 262 -13.47 -7.85 -7.85
C ALA A 262 -13.71 -8.36 -6.42
N LEU A 263 -13.95 -7.46 -5.48
CA LEU A 263 -14.28 -7.83 -4.10
C LEU A 263 -15.52 -8.72 -4.02
N VAL A 264 -16.59 -8.35 -4.73
CA VAL A 264 -17.84 -9.13 -4.76
C VAL A 264 -17.64 -10.50 -5.43
N ALA A 265 -16.86 -10.55 -6.52
CA ALA A 265 -16.62 -11.79 -7.26
C ALA A 265 -15.72 -12.76 -6.47
N VAL A 266 -14.66 -12.28 -5.84
CA VAL A 266 -13.62 -13.08 -5.18
C VAL A 266 -13.95 -13.36 -3.72
N ARG A 267 -14.56 -12.41 -3.01
CA ARG A 267 -14.76 -12.45 -1.56
C ARG A 267 -13.46 -12.81 -0.84
N PRO A 268 -12.47 -11.90 -0.85
CA PRO A 268 -11.14 -12.18 -0.31
C PRO A 268 -11.21 -12.55 1.19
N THR A 269 -10.19 -13.23 1.68
CA THR A 269 -10.07 -13.60 3.10
C THR A 269 -9.23 -12.62 3.90
N THR A 270 -8.43 -11.80 3.22
CA THR A 270 -7.71 -10.67 3.79
C THR A 270 -7.81 -9.48 2.84
N PHE A 271 -7.93 -8.27 3.39
CA PHE A 271 -8.02 -7.06 2.58
C PHE A 271 -7.30 -5.89 3.24
N SER A 272 -6.28 -5.39 2.55
CA SER A 272 -5.52 -4.20 2.93
C SER A 272 -5.81 -3.08 1.95
N SER A 273 -6.10 -1.88 2.46
CA SER A 273 -6.38 -0.74 1.59
C SER A 273 -5.97 0.59 2.22
N THR A 274 -6.03 1.64 1.39
CA THR A 274 -5.84 3.01 1.87
C THR A 274 -7.14 3.55 2.50
N PRO A 275 -7.06 4.57 3.38
CA PRO A 275 -8.24 5.21 3.96
C PRO A 275 -9.28 5.65 2.93
N ARG A 276 -8.83 6.14 1.76
CA ARG A 276 -9.74 6.61 0.70
C ARG A 276 -10.70 5.55 0.18
N VAL A 277 -10.29 4.29 0.13
CA VAL A 277 -11.17 3.18 -0.27
C VAL A 277 -12.22 2.94 0.81
N TRP A 278 -11.83 2.93 2.06
CA TRP A 278 -12.73 2.78 3.20
C TRP A 278 -13.73 3.94 3.31
N GLU A 279 -13.31 5.16 3.04
CA GLU A 279 -14.15 6.35 2.95
C GLU A 279 -15.23 6.18 1.87
N LYS A 280 -14.85 5.73 0.67
CA LYS A 280 -15.79 5.48 -0.43
C LYS A 280 -16.82 4.42 -0.05
N PHE A 281 -16.38 3.32 0.57
CA PHE A 281 -17.29 2.27 1.04
C PHE A 281 -18.24 2.80 2.12
N HIS A 282 -17.72 3.52 3.11
CA HIS A 282 -18.53 4.14 4.17
C HIS A 282 -19.57 5.12 3.59
N THR A 283 -19.18 5.96 2.64
CA THR A 283 -20.07 6.90 1.96
C THR A 283 -21.17 6.16 1.23
N ALA A 284 -20.85 5.11 0.46
CA ALA A 284 -21.84 4.31 -0.27
C ALA A 284 -22.86 3.64 0.68
N LEU A 285 -22.38 3.04 1.78
CA LEU A 285 -23.24 2.45 2.81
C LEU A 285 -24.10 3.50 3.52
N SER A 286 -23.56 4.66 3.83
CA SER A 286 -24.27 5.77 4.47
C SER A 286 -25.37 6.34 3.56
N VAL A 287 -25.13 6.45 2.25
CA VAL A 287 -26.17 6.86 1.27
C VAL A 287 -27.32 5.85 1.26
N GLN A 288 -27.01 4.55 1.21
CA GLN A 288 -28.05 3.51 1.26
C GLN A 288 -28.86 3.52 2.58
N ALA A 289 -28.22 3.90 3.68
CA ALA A 289 -28.85 3.98 4.99
C ALA A 289 -29.76 5.21 5.18
N ARG A 290 -29.68 6.24 4.32
CA ARG A 290 -30.48 7.48 4.47
C ARG A 290 -31.98 7.21 4.51
N ASP A 291 -32.47 6.34 3.63
CA ASP A 291 -33.89 6.04 3.46
C ASP A 291 -34.29 4.68 4.07
N ASP A 292 -33.33 3.97 4.70
CA ASP A 292 -33.53 2.66 5.30
C ASP A 292 -33.18 2.68 6.79
N ALA A 293 -34.23 2.63 7.61
CA ALA A 293 -34.08 2.68 9.08
C ALA A 293 -33.27 1.50 9.63
N LEU A 294 -33.37 0.32 9.01
CA LEU A 294 -32.67 -0.87 9.46
C LEU A 294 -31.17 -0.79 9.15
N LYS A 295 -30.81 -0.29 7.95
CA LYS A 295 -29.42 -0.04 7.59
C LYS A 295 -28.78 1.05 8.47
N ARG A 296 -29.53 2.10 8.85
CA ARG A 296 -29.05 3.09 9.82
C ARG A 296 -28.72 2.47 11.16
N ARG A 297 -29.64 1.60 11.66
CA ARG A 297 -29.41 0.85 12.90
C ARG A 297 -28.20 -0.09 12.79
N ALA A 298 -27.99 -0.69 11.62
CA ALA A 298 -26.83 -1.57 11.37
C ALA A 298 -25.48 -0.86 11.50
N LEU A 299 -25.42 0.44 11.21
CA LEU A 299 -24.22 1.28 11.37
C LEU A 299 -24.02 1.80 12.81
N ASP A 300 -24.99 1.58 13.70
CA ASP A 300 -24.90 1.98 15.11
C ASP A 300 -24.36 0.80 15.96
N PRO A 301 -23.20 0.95 16.61
CA PRO A 301 -22.63 -0.11 17.45
C PRO A 301 -23.47 -0.43 18.70
N ALA A 302 -24.38 0.44 19.14
CA ALA A 302 -25.27 0.22 20.28
C ALA A 302 -26.46 -0.70 19.97
N GLU A 303 -26.77 -0.93 18.69
CA GLU A 303 -27.87 -1.78 18.25
C GLU A 303 -27.44 -3.26 18.24
N ASP A 304 -28.28 -4.12 18.85
CA ASP A 304 -28.00 -5.57 18.92
C ASP A 304 -29.34 -6.34 18.84
N SER A 305 -29.72 -6.74 17.61
CA SER A 305 -30.84 -7.62 17.36
C SER A 305 -30.53 -8.55 16.17
N ASP A 306 -31.19 -9.71 16.10
CA ASP A 306 -31.00 -10.68 15.01
C ASP A 306 -31.23 -10.03 13.63
N GLU A 307 -32.21 -9.14 13.51
CA GLU A 307 -32.53 -8.40 12.29
C GLU A 307 -31.39 -7.44 11.88
N VAL A 308 -30.81 -6.73 12.86
CA VAL A 308 -29.65 -5.86 12.65
C VAL A 308 -28.43 -6.68 12.28
N ALA A 309 -28.19 -7.80 12.94
CA ALA A 309 -27.05 -8.70 12.63
C ALA A 309 -27.14 -9.26 11.19
N ALA A 310 -28.33 -9.70 10.78
CA ALA A 310 -28.57 -10.15 9.40
C ALA A 310 -28.32 -9.02 8.38
N THR A 311 -28.75 -7.80 8.70
CA THR A 311 -28.54 -6.62 7.83
C THR A 311 -27.07 -6.27 7.73
N ARG A 312 -26.29 -6.31 8.80
CA ARG A 312 -24.83 -6.12 8.82
C ARG A 312 -24.13 -7.08 7.87
N THR A 313 -24.45 -8.37 7.99
CA THR A 313 -23.91 -9.40 7.10
C THR A 313 -24.25 -9.11 5.64
N ALA A 314 -25.49 -8.74 5.35
CA ALA A 314 -25.93 -8.41 4.00
C ALA A 314 -25.20 -7.16 3.44
N MET A 315 -24.97 -6.14 4.26
CA MET A 315 -24.24 -4.94 3.86
C MET A 315 -22.76 -5.25 3.55
N LEU A 316 -22.11 -6.09 4.34
CA LEU A 316 -20.73 -6.53 4.04
C LEU A 316 -20.68 -7.41 2.79
N ALA A 317 -21.64 -8.32 2.60
CA ALA A 317 -21.73 -9.17 1.41
C ALA A 317 -21.92 -8.38 0.11
N GLN A 318 -22.63 -7.24 0.16
CA GLN A 318 -22.76 -6.33 -1.00
C GLN A 318 -21.42 -5.73 -1.44
N LEU A 319 -20.45 -5.66 -0.54
CA LEU A 319 -19.09 -5.21 -0.81
C LEU A 319 -18.12 -6.37 -1.01
N GLY A 320 -18.56 -7.64 -0.86
CA GLY A 320 -17.68 -8.81 -0.91
C GLY A 320 -16.71 -8.92 0.29
N LEU A 321 -17.04 -8.28 1.43
CA LEU A 321 -16.20 -8.20 2.63
C LEU A 321 -16.66 -9.12 3.76
N ASP A 322 -17.58 -10.03 3.50
CA ASP A 322 -18.24 -10.89 4.49
C ASP A 322 -17.50 -12.20 4.80
N ASP A 323 -16.36 -12.47 4.15
CA ASP A 323 -15.51 -13.66 4.40
C ASP A 323 -14.07 -13.29 4.84
N LEU A 324 -13.86 -12.05 5.28
CA LEU A 324 -12.56 -11.59 5.73
C LEU A 324 -12.20 -12.15 7.12
N ASP A 325 -10.98 -12.64 7.26
CA ASP A 325 -10.35 -12.91 8.57
C ASP A 325 -9.97 -11.59 9.25
N TRP A 326 -9.46 -10.63 8.46
CA TRP A 326 -9.15 -9.27 8.90
C TRP A 326 -9.11 -8.28 7.73
N ALA A 327 -9.28 -7.01 8.10
CA ALA A 327 -9.09 -5.87 7.22
C ALA A 327 -8.10 -4.87 7.83
N THR A 328 -7.31 -4.21 6.99
CA THR A 328 -6.36 -3.17 7.44
C THR A 328 -6.53 -1.87 6.67
N SER A 329 -6.15 -0.77 7.31
CA SER A 329 -6.01 0.54 6.71
C SER A 329 -4.62 1.11 7.00
N GLY A 330 -3.89 1.53 5.96
CA GLY A 330 -2.53 2.05 6.08
C GLY A 330 -2.23 3.17 5.10
N SER A 331 -0.98 3.59 5.05
CA SER A 331 -0.44 4.67 4.20
C SER A 331 -0.85 6.09 4.58
N ALA A 332 -1.97 6.31 5.26
CA ALA A 332 -2.44 7.59 5.76
C ALA A 332 -3.39 7.37 6.96
N PRO A 333 -3.64 8.41 7.79
CA PRO A 333 -4.62 8.31 8.88
C PRO A 333 -6.04 8.13 8.34
N ILE A 334 -6.85 7.31 9.03
CA ILE A 334 -8.28 7.12 8.76
C ILE A 334 -9.14 7.79 9.83
N ALA A 335 -10.32 8.31 9.45
CA ALA A 335 -11.22 8.96 10.39
C ALA A 335 -11.87 7.94 11.35
N PRO A 336 -11.83 8.15 12.69
CA PRO A 336 -12.43 7.24 13.66
C PRO A 336 -13.89 6.87 13.42
N PRO A 337 -14.79 7.75 12.94
CA PRO A 337 -16.16 7.37 12.63
C PRO A 337 -16.29 6.27 11.58
N ILE A 338 -15.37 6.19 10.62
CA ILE A 338 -15.35 5.13 9.60
C ILE A 338 -15.00 3.80 10.26
N LEU A 339 -13.97 3.76 11.08
CA LEU A 339 -13.57 2.57 11.84
C LEU A 339 -14.72 2.08 12.75
N GLN A 340 -15.40 3.02 13.42
CA GLN A 340 -16.57 2.71 14.27
C GLN A 340 -17.71 2.08 13.47
N ALA A 341 -18.01 2.62 12.28
CA ALA A 341 -19.06 2.10 11.42
C ALA A 341 -18.76 0.67 10.94
N PHE A 342 -17.53 0.41 10.48
CA PHE A 342 -17.14 -0.95 10.07
C PHE A 342 -17.05 -1.91 11.26
N THR A 343 -16.61 -1.45 12.44
CA THR A 343 -16.67 -2.25 13.68
C THR A 343 -18.11 -2.61 14.04
N ALA A 344 -19.06 -1.66 13.91
CA ALA A 344 -20.48 -1.93 14.10
C ALA A 344 -21.02 -2.97 13.13
N LEU A 345 -20.56 -2.96 11.87
CA LEU A 345 -20.92 -3.98 10.87
C LEU A 345 -20.32 -5.36 11.18
N GLY A 346 -19.42 -5.49 12.16
CA GLY A 346 -18.74 -6.72 12.51
C GLY A 346 -17.42 -6.95 11.78
N LEU A 347 -16.91 -5.93 11.07
CA LEU A 347 -15.62 -5.93 10.39
C LEU A 347 -14.69 -4.87 11.02
N PRO A 348 -13.97 -5.17 12.10
CA PRO A 348 -12.98 -4.26 12.66
C PRO A 348 -11.82 -4.07 11.67
N ILE A 349 -11.50 -2.82 11.35
CA ILE A 349 -10.38 -2.47 10.47
C ILE A 349 -9.19 -2.09 11.34
N SER A 350 -8.12 -2.89 11.30
CA SER A 350 -6.88 -2.56 11.99
C SER A 350 -6.15 -1.42 11.29
N GLU A 351 -5.95 -0.31 11.98
CA GLU A 351 -5.00 0.71 11.51
C GLU A 351 -3.60 0.16 11.63
N ILE A 352 -2.84 0.24 10.54
CA ILE A 352 -1.44 -0.15 10.48
C ILE A 352 -0.58 1.03 10.08
N TRP A 353 0.65 1.05 10.56
CA TRP A 353 1.66 1.98 10.13
C TRP A 353 2.92 1.24 9.71
N GLY A 354 3.55 1.74 8.65
CA GLY A 354 4.77 1.19 8.13
C GLY A 354 5.33 1.98 6.97
N SER A 355 6.49 1.55 6.52
CA SER A 355 7.17 2.08 5.34
C SER A 355 7.89 0.96 4.61
N THR A 356 8.41 1.26 3.43
CA THR A 356 9.23 0.30 2.68
C THR A 356 10.47 -0.11 3.47
N GLU A 357 11.08 0.83 4.17
CA GLU A 357 12.31 0.64 4.95
C GLU A 357 12.14 -0.29 6.17
N ILE A 358 10.91 -0.57 6.58
CA ILE A 358 10.60 -1.51 7.68
C ILE A 358 9.84 -2.75 7.20
N GLY A 359 10.03 -3.14 5.94
CA GLY A 359 9.48 -4.38 5.39
C GLY A 359 8.01 -4.34 4.99
N CYS A 360 7.24 -3.41 5.42
CA CYS A 360 5.85 -3.04 5.13
C CYS A 360 5.12 -2.53 6.38
N VAL A 361 5.13 -3.29 7.50
CA VAL A 361 4.34 -2.99 8.69
C VAL A 361 5.21 -3.00 9.95
N GLY A 362 5.23 -1.91 10.68
CA GLY A 362 5.92 -1.79 11.98
C GLY A 362 4.99 -1.87 13.17
N THR A 363 3.76 -1.35 13.03
CA THR A 363 2.73 -1.35 14.09
C THR A 363 1.38 -1.73 13.54
N ALA A 364 0.53 -2.35 14.36
CA ALA A 364 -0.85 -2.68 13.99
C ALA A 364 -1.78 -2.68 15.21
N ASN A 365 -2.97 -2.12 15.08
CA ASN A 365 -4.01 -2.22 16.11
C ASN A 365 -4.48 -3.67 16.26
N PRO A 366 -4.47 -4.24 17.47
CA PRO A 366 -5.03 -5.56 17.72
C PRO A 366 -6.56 -5.53 17.58
N LEU A 367 -7.16 -6.51 16.90
CA LEU A 367 -8.61 -6.53 16.61
C LEU A 367 -9.48 -6.57 17.87
N ASN A 368 -8.97 -7.10 18.97
CA ASN A 368 -9.68 -7.24 20.25
C ASN A 368 -9.41 -6.09 21.24
N ASP A 369 -8.48 -5.19 20.94
CA ASP A 369 -8.13 -4.02 21.76
C ASP A 369 -7.72 -2.84 20.88
N MET A 370 -8.60 -2.46 19.95
CA MET A 370 -8.34 -1.34 19.04
C MET A 370 -8.49 0.01 19.74
N ARG A 371 -7.52 0.89 19.53
CA ARG A 371 -7.58 2.29 19.99
C ARG A 371 -7.60 3.22 18.78
N PHE A 372 -8.78 3.71 18.45
CA PHE A 372 -8.98 4.61 17.32
C PHE A 372 -8.12 5.88 17.43
N GLY A 373 -7.49 6.25 16.33
CA GLY A 373 -6.57 7.39 16.26
C GLY A 373 -5.15 7.04 16.70
N THR A 374 -4.86 5.75 16.92
CA THR A 374 -3.51 5.19 17.03
C THR A 374 -3.29 4.16 15.92
N VAL A 375 -2.06 3.86 15.62
CA VAL A 375 -1.67 2.79 14.70
C VAL A 375 -1.31 1.49 15.43
N GLY A 376 -1.75 1.34 16.69
CA GLY A 376 -1.48 0.20 17.54
C GLY A 376 -0.06 0.17 18.10
N PRO A 377 0.25 -0.84 18.93
CA PRO A 377 1.60 -1.05 19.43
C PRO A 377 2.48 -1.68 18.35
N PRO A 378 3.82 -1.64 18.51
CA PRO A 378 4.75 -2.36 17.64
C PRO A 378 4.35 -3.82 17.48
N LEU A 379 4.58 -4.36 16.29
CA LEU A 379 4.37 -5.78 16.04
C LEU A 379 5.30 -6.64 16.90
N PRO A 380 4.93 -7.89 17.24
CA PRO A 380 5.82 -8.79 17.96
C PRO A 380 7.18 -8.95 17.26
N GLY A 381 8.28 -8.73 17.99
CA GLY A 381 9.63 -8.76 17.44
C GLY A 381 10.11 -7.42 16.85
N VAL A 382 9.26 -6.40 16.86
CA VAL A 382 9.62 -5.02 16.48
C VAL A 382 9.72 -4.16 17.74
N GLU A 383 10.81 -3.43 17.87
CA GLU A 383 11.04 -2.46 18.93
C GLU A 383 10.77 -1.05 18.43
N ALA A 384 10.18 -0.22 19.28
CA ALA A 384 9.94 1.20 19.00
C ALA A 384 10.37 2.08 20.16
N LYS A 385 10.92 3.24 19.86
CA LYS A 385 11.20 4.31 20.84
C LYS A 385 11.09 5.67 20.16
N LEU A 386 11.05 6.72 20.97
CA LEU A 386 11.13 8.10 20.49
C LEU A 386 12.55 8.65 20.69
N ALA A 387 13.04 9.38 19.70
CA ALA A 387 14.22 10.23 19.83
C ALA A 387 13.86 11.50 20.64
N ASP A 388 14.88 12.29 21.02
CA ASP A 388 14.70 13.50 21.83
C ASP A 388 13.79 14.56 21.17
N ASP A 389 13.71 14.57 19.85
CA ASP A 389 12.86 15.46 19.07
C ASP A 389 11.48 14.87 18.73
N GLY A 390 11.15 13.69 19.27
CA GLY A 390 9.88 13.01 19.08
C GLY A 390 9.81 12.15 17.80
N GLU A 391 10.92 11.97 17.07
CA GLU A 391 10.97 11.06 15.93
C GLU A 391 10.83 9.62 16.37
N LEU A 392 9.96 8.86 15.70
CA LEU A 392 9.80 7.43 15.92
C LEU A 392 10.99 6.67 15.34
N LEU A 393 11.63 5.86 16.17
CA LEU A 393 12.69 4.94 15.78
C LEU A 393 12.19 3.51 15.89
N ILE A 394 12.53 2.70 14.90
CA ILE A 394 12.13 1.28 14.81
C ILE A 394 13.36 0.41 14.69
N ARG A 395 13.32 -0.76 15.35
CA ARG A 395 14.34 -1.82 15.21
C ARG A 395 13.67 -3.18 15.14
N GLY A 396 14.14 -4.07 14.25
CA GLY A 396 13.62 -5.42 14.10
C GLY A 396 14.23 -6.14 12.91
N ALA A 397 13.97 -7.44 12.80
CA ALA A 397 14.42 -8.25 11.67
C ALA A 397 13.74 -7.86 10.35
N ASN A 398 12.61 -7.14 10.41
CA ASN A 398 11.88 -6.59 9.27
C ASN A 398 12.48 -5.29 8.70
N VAL A 399 13.48 -4.69 9.36
CA VAL A 399 14.13 -3.46 8.88
C VAL A 399 15.03 -3.79 7.69
N MET A 400 14.97 -2.95 6.66
CA MET A 400 15.70 -3.10 5.40
C MET A 400 17.20 -3.34 5.61
N ARG A 401 17.84 -3.98 4.63
CA ARG A 401 19.29 -4.08 4.54
C ARG A 401 19.96 -2.72 4.33
N GLY A 402 19.34 -1.84 3.54
CA GLY A 402 19.82 -0.50 3.23
C GLY A 402 19.31 0.02 1.90
N TYR A 403 19.86 1.16 1.47
CA TYR A 403 19.61 1.72 0.14
C TYR A 403 20.68 1.25 -0.85
N ARG A 404 20.23 0.68 -1.97
CA ARG A 404 21.10 0.13 -3.01
C ARG A 404 22.13 1.16 -3.49
N HIS A 405 23.41 0.81 -3.40
CA HIS A 405 24.56 1.64 -3.77
C HIS A 405 24.61 3.03 -3.10
N GLU A 406 23.91 3.22 -1.98
CA GLU A 406 23.88 4.48 -1.24
C GLU A 406 24.25 4.29 0.25
N PRO A 407 25.48 3.86 0.58
CA PRO A 407 25.88 3.55 1.96
C PRO A 407 25.82 4.76 2.90
N GLU A 408 26.08 5.97 2.38
CA GLU A 408 26.00 7.21 3.16
C GLU A 408 24.57 7.51 3.59
N LYS A 409 23.61 7.43 2.65
CA LYS A 409 22.20 7.61 2.97
C LYS A 409 21.65 6.50 3.86
N THR A 410 22.18 5.29 3.72
CA THR A 410 21.84 4.18 4.62
C THR A 410 22.27 4.51 6.04
N ALA A 411 23.50 4.98 6.23
CA ALA A 411 24.03 5.36 7.55
C ALA A 411 23.33 6.59 8.16
N GLU A 412 22.74 7.49 7.34
CA GLU A 412 21.91 8.59 7.82
C GLU A 412 20.53 8.13 8.33
N THR A 413 20.06 6.97 7.85
CA THR A 413 18.70 6.47 8.13
C THR A 413 18.71 5.30 9.10
N LEU A 414 19.74 4.48 9.08
CA LEU A 414 19.91 3.29 9.92
C LEU A 414 21.21 3.43 10.70
N ASP A 415 21.13 3.48 12.05
CA ASP A 415 22.31 3.60 12.90
C ASP A 415 23.02 2.24 13.12
N ALA A 416 24.19 2.31 13.74
CA ALA A 416 25.04 1.13 14.01
C ALA A 416 24.41 0.13 14.99
N ASP A 417 23.41 0.55 15.79
CA ASP A 417 22.68 -0.30 16.73
C ASP A 417 21.40 -0.91 16.08
N GLY A 418 21.17 -0.65 14.80
CA GLY A 418 20.05 -1.15 14.01
C GLY A 418 18.74 -0.35 14.19
N TRP A 419 18.80 0.86 14.72
CA TRP A 419 17.65 1.74 14.80
C TRP A 419 17.46 2.53 13.50
N LEU A 420 16.29 2.35 12.91
CA LEU A 420 15.86 3.10 11.73
C LEU A 420 15.18 4.40 12.17
N TYR A 421 15.65 5.51 11.65
CA TYR A 421 15.03 6.85 11.78
C TYR A 421 13.95 6.97 10.73
N THR A 422 12.69 6.92 11.17
CA THR A 422 11.54 6.80 10.26
C THR A 422 11.18 8.09 9.53
N GLY A 423 11.60 9.23 10.07
CA GLY A 423 11.16 10.54 9.63
C GLY A 423 9.74 10.88 10.07
N ASP A 424 9.10 10.07 10.92
CA ASP A 424 7.75 10.30 11.47
C ASP A 424 7.85 10.76 12.91
N ILE A 425 7.15 11.85 13.26
CA ILE A 425 6.97 12.30 14.64
C ILE A 425 5.79 11.54 15.23
N ALA A 426 5.96 11.00 16.43
CA ALA A 426 4.96 10.17 17.08
C ALA A 426 4.86 10.42 18.59
N GLU A 427 3.83 9.86 19.20
CA GLU A 427 3.66 9.67 20.64
C GLU A 427 3.51 8.18 20.90
N ILE A 428 4.03 7.72 22.04
CA ILE A 428 3.83 6.35 22.54
C ILE A 428 3.21 6.46 23.92
N ASP A 429 2.03 5.87 24.13
CA ASP A 429 1.35 5.91 25.43
C ASP A 429 1.94 4.87 26.40
N GLU A 430 1.43 4.85 27.65
CA GLU A 430 1.89 3.97 28.72
C GLU A 430 1.69 2.47 28.41
N ASP A 431 0.74 2.14 27.53
CA ASP A 431 0.45 0.77 27.08
C ASP A 431 1.19 0.41 25.77
N GLY A 432 2.01 1.33 25.25
CA GLY A 432 2.83 1.13 24.05
C GLY A 432 2.13 1.40 22.73
N TYR A 433 0.91 1.98 22.75
CA TYR A 433 0.23 2.36 21.50
C TYR A 433 0.88 3.60 20.87
N VAL A 434 1.17 3.48 19.58
CA VAL A 434 1.81 4.52 18.79
C VAL A 434 0.74 5.38 18.13
N ARG A 435 0.89 6.70 18.25
CA ARG A 435 0.13 7.70 17.50
C ARG A 435 1.07 8.47 16.60
N ILE A 436 0.89 8.37 15.29
CA ILE A 436 1.62 9.19 14.33
C ILE A 436 1.05 10.59 14.35
N ILE A 437 1.91 11.59 14.55
CA ILE A 437 1.54 13.01 14.54
C ILE A 437 1.65 13.56 13.12
N ASP A 438 2.83 13.44 12.51
CA ASP A 438 3.09 13.83 11.11
C ASP A 438 4.49 13.43 10.66
N ARG A 439 4.80 13.65 9.38
CA ARG A 439 6.16 13.59 8.85
C ARG A 439 7.00 14.77 9.38
N LYS A 440 8.19 14.48 9.90
CA LYS A 440 9.12 15.50 10.42
C LYS A 440 9.40 16.63 9.41
N LYS A 441 9.55 16.27 8.11
CA LYS A 441 9.81 17.22 7.02
C LYS A 441 8.56 17.97 6.53
N GLU A 442 7.36 17.49 6.89
CA GLU A 442 6.09 18.08 6.45
C GLU A 442 5.45 18.96 7.52
N LEU A 443 5.95 18.91 8.77
CA LEU A 443 5.48 19.79 9.83
C LEU A 443 5.51 21.25 9.38
N ILE A 444 4.39 21.92 9.54
CA ILE A 444 4.28 23.35 9.31
C ILE A 444 4.88 24.09 10.52
N ILE A 445 5.95 24.83 10.28
CA ILE A 445 6.49 25.76 11.28
C ILE A 445 5.95 27.16 10.97
N THR A 446 4.99 27.62 11.76
CA THR A 446 4.39 28.95 11.57
C THR A 446 5.41 30.06 11.83
N SER A 447 5.14 31.27 11.37
CA SER A 447 5.99 32.44 11.66
C SER A 447 6.13 32.75 13.18
N SER A 448 5.26 32.17 14.01
CA SER A 448 5.34 32.26 15.48
C SER A 448 6.14 31.11 16.11
N GLY A 449 6.75 30.21 15.29
CA GLY A 449 7.56 29.10 15.76
C GLY A 449 6.76 27.88 16.26
N LYS A 450 5.47 27.77 15.95
CA LYS A 450 4.65 26.62 16.33
C LYS A 450 4.75 25.53 15.27
N ASN A 451 5.00 24.30 15.72
CA ASN A 451 4.93 23.10 14.88
C ASN A 451 3.48 22.61 14.83
N LEU A 452 2.93 22.49 13.63
CA LEU A 452 1.57 22.04 13.38
C LEU A 452 1.60 20.89 12.37
N SER A 453 0.72 19.91 12.58
CA SER A 453 0.54 18.80 11.64
C SER A 453 -0.44 19.19 10.54
N PRO A 454 -0.01 19.35 9.27
CA PRO A 454 -0.94 19.55 8.17
C PRO A 454 -1.88 18.35 7.98
N ALA A 455 -1.39 17.12 8.14
CA ALA A 455 -2.20 15.92 7.97
C ALA A 455 -3.38 15.85 8.96
N ASN A 456 -3.20 16.28 10.22
CA ASN A 456 -4.28 16.35 11.20
C ASN A 456 -5.36 17.36 10.80
N ILE A 457 -4.94 18.53 10.30
CA ILE A 457 -5.85 19.59 9.89
C ILE A 457 -6.62 19.17 8.63
N GLU A 458 -5.93 18.56 7.65
CA GLU A 458 -6.54 18.06 6.41
C GLU A 458 -7.57 16.97 6.69
N ARG A 459 -7.25 16.05 7.61
CA ARG A 459 -8.19 15.01 8.06
C ARG A 459 -9.41 15.63 8.72
N ALA A 460 -9.24 16.64 9.58
CA ALA A 460 -10.37 17.33 10.19
C ALA A 460 -11.27 17.98 9.13
N LEU A 461 -10.70 18.58 8.08
CA LEU A 461 -11.43 19.16 6.97
C LEU A 461 -12.22 18.11 6.18
N THR A 462 -11.58 17.03 5.75
CA THR A 462 -12.21 15.98 4.95
C THR A 462 -13.22 15.14 5.73
N SER A 463 -13.16 15.15 7.07
CA SER A 463 -14.10 14.42 7.93
C SER A 463 -15.29 15.29 8.40
N ALA A 464 -15.27 16.60 8.12
CA ALA A 464 -16.26 17.53 8.66
C ALA A 464 -17.63 17.48 7.96
N GLY A 465 -17.68 16.94 6.75
CA GLY A 465 -18.89 16.79 5.95
C GLY A 465 -18.64 16.07 4.63
N PRO A 466 -19.68 15.93 3.78
CA PRO A 466 -19.57 15.17 2.55
C PRO A 466 -18.96 15.94 1.37
N LEU A 467 -18.76 17.25 1.48
CA LEU A 467 -18.39 18.07 0.33
C LEU A 467 -16.88 18.17 0.11
N ILE A 468 -16.07 18.11 1.19
CA ILE A 468 -14.62 18.24 1.10
C ILE A 468 -14.01 16.85 0.84
N GLY A 469 -13.58 16.62 -0.41
CA GLY A 469 -12.95 15.36 -0.80
C GLY A 469 -11.44 15.34 -0.60
N GLN A 470 -10.77 16.47 -0.82
CA GLN A 470 -9.33 16.61 -0.65
C GLN A 470 -9.00 18.00 -0.12
N ALA A 471 -7.94 18.11 0.66
CA ALA A 471 -7.46 19.37 1.17
C ALA A 471 -5.92 19.37 1.24
N CYS A 472 -5.30 20.53 0.96
CA CYS A 472 -3.89 20.77 1.20
C CYS A 472 -3.73 21.99 2.07
N VAL A 473 -3.14 21.82 3.24
CA VAL A 473 -2.96 22.86 4.25
C VAL A 473 -1.64 23.60 4.02
N ILE A 474 -1.72 24.93 4.05
CA ILE A 474 -0.59 25.84 3.84
C ILE A 474 -0.41 26.70 5.09
N GLY A 475 0.83 26.84 5.56
CA GLY A 475 1.11 27.63 6.77
C GLY A 475 2.58 27.82 7.12
N ASN A 476 3.48 27.15 6.38
CA ASN A 476 4.91 27.22 6.68
C ASN A 476 5.45 28.63 6.52
N ALA A 477 6.12 29.16 7.56
CA ALA A 477 6.57 30.54 7.67
C ALA A 477 5.47 31.62 7.50
N ARG A 478 4.18 31.25 7.59
CA ARG A 478 3.03 32.13 7.43
C ARG A 478 2.39 32.47 8.80
N PRO A 479 1.64 33.57 8.90
CA PRO A 479 1.06 34.00 10.19
C PRO A 479 -0.14 33.18 10.65
N TYR A 480 -0.81 32.47 9.77
CA TYR A 480 -1.96 31.59 10.04
C TYR A 480 -2.09 30.49 8.99
N ILE A 481 -2.93 29.52 9.28
CA ILE A 481 -3.22 28.38 8.41
C ILE A 481 -4.26 28.75 7.36
N THR A 482 -4.00 28.34 6.11
CA THR A 482 -4.96 28.39 5.00
C THR A 482 -5.06 27.01 4.36
N ALA A 483 -6.09 26.77 3.54
CA ALA A 483 -6.25 25.51 2.84
C ALA A 483 -6.66 25.70 1.37
N LEU A 484 -6.14 24.84 0.51
CA LEU A 484 -6.72 24.54 -0.79
C LEU A 484 -7.68 23.38 -0.60
N VAL A 485 -8.88 23.47 -1.11
CA VAL A 485 -9.95 22.50 -0.92
C VAL A 485 -10.49 22.06 -2.27
N VAL A 486 -10.70 20.74 -2.43
CA VAL A 486 -11.27 20.11 -3.62
C VAL A 486 -12.55 19.40 -3.21
N LEU A 487 -13.59 19.50 -4.02
CA LEU A 487 -14.87 18.83 -3.77
C LEU A 487 -14.77 17.31 -3.88
N ASP A 488 -15.54 16.62 -3.07
CA ASP A 488 -15.73 15.17 -3.23
C ASP A 488 -16.66 14.88 -4.43
N PRO A 489 -16.23 14.07 -5.41
CA PRO A 489 -17.01 13.85 -6.63
C PRO A 489 -18.35 13.15 -6.38
N VAL A 490 -18.49 12.41 -5.26
CA VAL A 490 -19.74 11.72 -4.90
C VAL A 490 -20.59 12.61 -3.99
N GLY A 491 -19.99 13.17 -2.93
CA GLY A 491 -20.71 14.00 -1.96
C GLY A 491 -21.18 15.33 -2.54
N ALA A 492 -20.46 15.87 -3.50
CA ALA A 492 -20.77 17.11 -4.22
C ALA A 492 -21.30 16.88 -5.64
N ALA A 493 -21.80 15.67 -5.97
CA ALA A 493 -22.27 15.35 -7.29
C ALA A 493 -23.32 16.36 -7.81
N GLY A 494 -23.05 16.94 -8.98
CA GLY A 494 -23.92 17.94 -9.60
C GLY A 494 -23.83 19.36 -9.04
N LEU A 495 -22.90 19.63 -8.10
CA LEU A 495 -22.62 20.97 -7.60
C LEU A 495 -21.53 21.65 -8.43
N ASP A 496 -21.69 22.94 -8.67
CA ASP A 496 -20.69 23.77 -9.36
C ASP A 496 -19.78 24.47 -8.32
N PRO A 497 -18.46 24.21 -8.32
CA PRO A 497 -17.51 24.85 -7.40
C PRO A 497 -17.52 26.40 -7.49
N SER A 498 -17.90 26.97 -8.63
CA SER A 498 -18.00 28.42 -8.85
C SER A 498 -19.25 29.04 -8.22
N ASP A 499 -20.27 28.22 -7.85
CA ASP A 499 -21.50 28.72 -7.22
C ASP A 499 -21.23 29.23 -5.80
N PRO A 500 -21.56 30.50 -5.48
CA PRO A 500 -21.41 31.05 -4.14
C PRO A 500 -22.15 30.26 -3.05
N SER A 501 -23.22 29.55 -3.38
CA SER A 501 -23.95 28.70 -2.44
C SER A 501 -23.16 27.47 -2.04
N VAL A 502 -22.45 26.85 -2.97
CA VAL A 502 -21.54 25.72 -2.71
C VAL A 502 -20.40 26.18 -1.81
N ARG A 503 -19.78 27.33 -2.12
CA ARG A 503 -18.72 27.91 -1.27
C ARG A 503 -19.21 28.16 0.17
N LYS A 504 -20.45 28.59 0.36
CA LYS A 504 -21.05 28.74 1.70
C LYS A 504 -21.22 27.41 2.44
N GLN A 505 -21.55 26.35 1.72
CA GLN A 505 -21.70 25.02 2.30
C GLN A 505 -20.33 24.49 2.72
N VAL A 506 -19.32 24.57 1.85
CA VAL A 506 -17.92 24.21 2.17
C VAL A 506 -17.41 25.04 3.37
N ALA A 507 -17.72 26.34 3.46
CA ALA A 507 -17.34 27.16 4.61
C ALA A 507 -17.93 26.64 5.93
N ARG A 508 -19.14 26.11 5.95
CA ARG A 508 -19.72 25.46 7.14
C ARG A 508 -19.00 24.20 7.55
N GLU A 509 -18.56 23.39 6.56
CA GLU A 509 -17.73 22.22 6.86
C GLU A 509 -16.36 22.62 7.40
N VAL A 510 -15.72 23.67 6.85
CA VAL A 510 -14.48 24.25 7.42
C VAL A 510 -14.70 24.76 8.84
N ASP A 511 -15.82 25.43 9.13
CA ASP A 511 -16.15 25.86 10.49
C ASP A 511 -16.37 24.68 11.45
N THR A 512 -17.00 23.60 10.95
CA THR A 512 -17.15 22.35 11.71
C THR A 512 -15.79 21.73 12.03
N ALA A 513 -14.89 21.61 11.05
CA ALA A 513 -13.52 21.15 11.26
C ALA A 513 -12.80 22.02 12.30
N ASN A 514 -12.88 23.34 12.15
CA ASN A 514 -12.26 24.30 13.05
C ASN A 514 -12.74 24.17 14.50
N SER A 515 -13.95 23.70 14.74
CA SER A 515 -14.49 23.50 16.11
C SER A 515 -13.76 22.39 16.87
N SER A 516 -13.14 21.43 16.17
CA SER A 516 -12.35 20.36 16.74
C SER A 516 -10.85 20.65 16.81
N LEU A 517 -10.39 21.72 16.16
CA LEU A 517 -8.98 22.09 16.05
C LEU A 517 -8.57 23.13 17.10
N ALA A 518 -7.33 23.02 17.60
CA ALA A 518 -6.75 24.03 18.44
C ALA A 518 -6.62 25.37 17.68
N ARG A 519 -6.69 26.51 18.40
CA ARG A 519 -6.71 27.84 17.77
C ARG A 519 -5.59 28.10 16.75
N PRO A 520 -4.35 27.62 16.92
CA PRO A 520 -3.28 27.80 15.92
C PRO A 520 -3.49 26.96 14.65
N GLU A 521 -4.19 25.83 14.76
CA GLU A 521 -4.44 24.87 13.68
C GLU A 521 -5.65 25.27 12.82
N GLN A 522 -6.48 26.18 13.31
CA GLN A 522 -7.70 26.58 12.62
C GLN A 522 -7.41 27.22 11.27
N VAL A 523 -8.07 26.73 10.24
CA VAL A 523 -8.03 27.27 8.89
C VAL A 523 -8.75 28.61 8.85
N LYS A 524 -8.01 29.69 8.61
CA LYS A 524 -8.55 31.05 8.59
C LYS A 524 -9.15 31.45 7.25
N ARG A 525 -8.64 30.90 6.17
CA ARG A 525 -9.11 31.12 4.80
C ARG A 525 -8.90 29.85 3.98
N PHE A 526 -9.72 29.66 2.98
CA PHE A 526 -9.58 28.57 2.02
C PHE A 526 -9.87 29.03 0.60
N ALA A 527 -9.32 28.33 -0.36
CA ALA A 527 -9.69 28.42 -1.76
C ALA A 527 -10.33 27.10 -2.19
N LEU A 528 -11.51 27.19 -2.81
CA LEU A 528 -12.15 26.05 -3.46
C LEU A 528 -11.61 25.94 -4.89
N LEU A 529 -11.06 24.77 -5.23
CA LEU A 529 -10.50 24.48 -6.55
C LEU A 529 -11.53 23.77 -7.44
N ASP A 530 -11.43 24.00 -8.75
CA ASP A 530 -12.40 23.51 -9.72
C ASP A 530 -12.10 22.07 -10.20
N GLN A 531 -10.89 21.57 -9.95
CA GLN A 531 -10.44 20.27 -10.44
C GLN A 531 -10.10 19.31 -9.31
N GLU A 532 -10.55 18.06 -9.46
CA GLU A 532 -10.13 16.94 -8.62
C GLU A 532 -8.65 16.62 -8.85
N TRP A 533 -7.93 16.31 -7.78
CA TRP A 533 -6.56 15.82 -7.87
C TRP A 533 -6.57 14.31 -8.09
N LEU A 534 -5.87 13.86 -9.13
CA LEU A 534 -5.81 12.46 -9.53
C LEU A 534 -4.41 11.86 -9.32
N PRO A 535 -4.29 10.54 -9.15
CA PRO A 535 -3.00 9.88 -8.91
C PRO A 535 -1.98 10.03 -10.04
N ASP A 536 -2.46 10.28 -11.25
CA ASP A 536 -1.67 10.55 -12.46
C ASP A 536 -1.36 12.04 -12.67
N GLY A 537 -1.89 12.91 -11.80
CA GLY A 537 -1.68 14.35 -11.82
C GLY A 537 -0.39 14.80 -11.11
N ASP A 538 -0.19 16.12 -11.11
CA ASP A 538 0.95 16.75 -10.43
C ASP A 538 0.79 16.78 -8.91
N GLU A 539 -0.43 16.64 -8.39
CA GLU A 539 -0.79 16.87 -6.99
C GLU A 539 -0.66 15.64 -6.11
N LEU A 540 -0.87 14.45 -6.68
CA LEU A 540 -0.84 13.19 -5.91
C LEU A 540 0.26 12.25 -6.40
N THR A 541 0.77 11.46 -5.45
CA THR A 541 1.57 10.27 -5.79
C THR A 541 0.65 9.16 -6.29
N PRO A 542 1.19 8.10 -6.95
CA PRO A 542 0.40 6.91 -7.31
C PRO A 542 -0.31 6.26 -6.12
N THR A 543 0.18 6.48 -4.90
CA THR A 543 -0.41 6.00 -3.64
C THR A 543 -1.32 7.03 -2.96
N MET A 544 -1.81 8.04 -3.70
CA MET A 544 -2.75 9.07 -3.24
C MET A 544 -2.19 10.05 -2.19
N LYS A 545 -0.87 10.11 -1.98
CA LYS A 545 -0.25 11.08 -1.06
C LYS A 545 -0.06 12.43 -1.74
N LEU A 546 -0.26 13.54 -1.01
CA LEU A 546 -0.10 14.90 -1.52
C LEU A 546 1.37 15.19 -1.88
N LYS A 547 1.60 15.69 -3.09
CA LYS A 547 2.88 16.26 -3.52
C LYS A 547 2.91 17.74 -3.15
N ARG A 548 3.04 18.05 -1.84
CA ARG A 548 2.88 19.42 -1.27
C ARG A 548 3.70 20.49 -1.97
N ARG A 549 4.94 20.15 -2.37
CA ARG A 549 5.79 21.10 -3.10
C ARG A 549 5.21 21.46 -4.46
N ALA A 550 4.81 20.47 -5.25
CA ALA A 550 4.21 20.68 -6.57
C ALA A 550 2.89 21.46 -6.46
N ILE A 551 2.04 21.12 -5.46
CA ILE A 551 0.81 21.86 -5.14
C ILE A 551 1.15 23.32 -4.80
N GLY A 552 2.14 23.54 -3.94
CA GLY A 552 2.57 24.89 -3.55
C GLY A 552 3.07 25.74 -4.72
N GLU A 553 3.82 25.13 -5.65
CA GLU A 553 4.32 25.79 -6.86
C GLU A 553 3.18 26.06 -7.87
N LYS A 554 2.33 25.06 -8.13
CA LYS A 554 1.22 25.14 -9.10
C LYS A 554 0.16 26.18 -8.71
N TYR A 555 -0.18 26.24 -7.43
CA TYR A 555 -1.22 27.13 -6.90
C TYR A 555 -0.66 28.36 -6.17
N ALA A 556 0.60 28.74 -6.42
CA ALA A 556 1.27 29.83 -5.71
C ALA A 556 0.47 31.14 -5.71
N SER A 557 -0.11 31.55 -6.85
CA SER A 557 -0.91 32.77 -6.95
C SER A 557 -2.21 32.73 -6.12
N VAL A 558 -2.86 31.57 -6.07
CA VAL A 558 -4.06 31.35 -5.25
C VAL A 558 -3.71 31.42 -3.77
N ILE A 559 -2.62 30.76 -3.38
CA ILE A 559 -2.10 30.74 -2.02
C ILE A 559 -1.76 32.16 -1.56
N ASP A 560 -1.00 32.91 -2.35
CA ASP A 560 -0.64 34.28 -1.99
C ASP A 560 -1.87 35.21 -1.88
N GLY A 561 -2.89 34.99 -2.71
CA GLY A 561 -4.18 35.66 -2.60
C GLY A 561 -4.88 35.42 -1.25
N LEU A 562 -4.73 34.24 -0.65
CA LEU A 562 -5.30 33.92 0.67
C LEU A 562 -4.62 34.71 1.82
N TYR A 563 -3.38 35.18 1.63
CA TYR A 563 -2.64 35.98 2.60
C TYR A 563 -2.68 37.51 2.31
N ALA A 564 -2.91 37.89 1.05
CA ALA A 564 -2.89 39.31 0.64
C ALA A 564 -4.11 40.14 1.11
N SER A 565 -5.26 39.53 1.40
CA SER A 565 -6.52 40.20 1.76
C SER A 565 -6.63 40.47 3.27
N GLY A 566 -5.61 41.00 3.90
CA GLY A 566 -5.52 41.27 5.37
C GLY A 566 -4.73 42.52 5.73
N SER A 567 -4.95 43.63 5.01
CA SER A 567 -4.56 44.98 5.45
C SER A 567 -5.78 45.84 5.62
#